data_0e7e38b6e66c3cf65442d301f6e67541
#
_entry.id   0e7e38b6e66c3cf65442d301f6e67541
#
_cell.length_a   1.000
_cell.length_b   1.000
_cell.length_c   1.000
_cell.angle_alpha   90.00
_cell.angle_beta   90.00
_cell.angle_gamma   90.00
#
_symmetry.space_group_name_H-M   'P 1'
#
loop_
_entity.id
_entity.type
_entity.pdbx_description
1 polymer ?
#
loop_
_entity_poly.entity_id
_entity_poly.type
_entity_poly.pdbx_seq_one_letter_code
_entity_poly.pdbx_strand_id
1 'polypeptide(L)'
;MSLCDLSNKRILLTQAADFMGPALQRTLQACGAEVVADNRDFLDPKAPQKLIAEVGSFDVLLLNLGVPAPSTPADQVEDEEWGLLFRHMVDPLPRFARAVLPAMTARGHGKIVLMGSASALRGMKRASSYSAARGAQLAWVQAVGAEVAGKGVQV
;
A
#
# COMPACT_ATOMS: atom_id res chain seq x y z
N MET A 1 24.11 -7.49 -14.84
CA MET A 1 23.52 -6.19 -15.22
C MET A 1 22.23 -6.05 -14.45
N SER A 2 22.12 -5.11 -13.53
CA SER A 2 20.86 -4.91 -12.79
C SER A 2 19.81 -4.39 -13.78
N LEU A 3 18.62 -5.01 -13.79
CA LEU A 3 17.48 -4.57 -14.62
C LEU A 3 16.91 -3.23 -14.17
N CYS A 4 17.31 -2.77 -12.98
CA CYS A 4 16.80 -1.55 -12.34
C CYS A 4 17.92 -0.98 -11.46
N ASP A 5 18.09 0.33 -11.49
CA ASP A 5 18.96 1.05 -10.59
C ASP A 5 18.11 1.95 -9.68
N LEU A 6 18.08 1.61 -8.40
CA LEU A 6 17.43 2.37 -7.33
C LEU A 6 18.44 2.96 -6.34
N SER A 7 19.71 3.09 -6.75
CA SER A 7 20.73 3.75 -5.97
C SER A 7 20.26 5.15 -5.56
N ASN A 8 20.47 5.51 -4.31
CA ASN A 8 20.01 6.77 -3.72
C ASN A 8 18.47 6.91 -3.60
N LYS A 9 17.69 5.82 -3.71
CA LYS A 9 16.26 5.82 -3.40
C LYS A 9 16.02 5.24 -2.03
N ARG A 10 15.28 5.97 -1.22
CA ARG A 10 14.83 5.55 0.11
C ARG A 10 13.35 5.16 0.03
N ILE A 11 13.05 3.89 0.32
CA ILE A 11 11.73 3.28 0.13
C ILE A 11 11.19 2.81 1.48
N LEU A 12 10.04 3.34 1.88
CA LEU A 12 9.30 2.81 3.03
C LEU A 12 8.39 1.69 2.55
N LEU A 13 8.60 0.48 3.07
CA LEU A 13 7.83 -0.72 2.77
C LEU A 13 7.01 -1.15 3.99
N THR A 14 5.68 -1.14 3.87
CA THR A 14 4.77 -1.63 4.92
C THR A 14 4.58 -3.15 4.84
N GLN A 15 4.25 -3.81 5.96
CA GLN A 15 4.08 -5.27 6.05
C GLN A 15 5.24 -6.03 5.37
N ALA A 16 6.47 -5.61 5.67
CA ALA A 16 7.67 -6.13 5.01
C ALA A 16 7.96 -7.60 5.32
N ALA A 17 7.45 -8.14 6.43
CA ALA A 17 7.60 -9.54 6.81
C ALA A 17 6.54 -10.46 6.19
N ASP A 18 5.43 -9.89 5.67
CA ASP A 18 4.27 -10.65 5.25
C ASP A 18 4.01 -10.54 3.75
N PHE A 19 3.26 -11.50 3.21
CA PHE A 19 2.74 -11.50 1.85
C PHE A 19 3.85 -11.33 0.81
N MET A 20 3.86 -10.25 0.03
CA MET A 20 4.92 -9.94 -0.94
C MET A 20 6.14 -9.25 -0.32
N GLY A 21 6.04 -8.81 0.94
CA GLY A 21 7.04 -7.99 1.62
C GLY A 21 8.47 -8.54 1.55
N PRO A 22 8.74 -9.82 1.92
CA PRO A 22 10.09 -10.35 1.88
C PRO A 22 10.71 -10.40 0.48
N ALA A 23 9.90 -10.66 -0.56
CA ALA A 23 10.36 -10.67 -1.95
C ALA A 23 10.65 -9.23 -2.43
N LEU A 24 9.74 -8.29 -2.13
CA LEU A 24 9.91 -6.88 -2.45
C LEU A 24 11.17 -6.30 -1.79
N GLN A 25 11.34 -6.54 -0.48
CA GLN A 25 12.51 -6.05 0.24
C GLN A 25 13.81 -6.52 -0.39
N ARG A 26 13.95 -7.84 -0.62
CA ARG A 26 15.15 -8.39 -1.26
C ARG A 26 15.40 -7.80 -2.65
N THR A 27 14.37 -7.70 -3.47
CA THR A 27 14.50 -7.20 -4.84
C THR A 27 14.89 -5.72 -4.87
N LEU A 28 14.25 -4.89 -4.06
CA LEU A 28 14.56 -3.46 -3.98
C LEU A 28 15.98 -3.20 -3.48
N GLN A 29 16.42 -3.95 -2.45
CA GLN A 29 17.78 -3.89 -1.94
C GLN A 29 18.81 -4.36 -2.99
N ALA A 30 18.51 -5.42 -3.73
CA ALA A 30 19.35 -5.89 -4.83
C ALA A 30 19.47 -4.88 -5.99
N CYS A 31 18.47 -3.99 -6.14
CA CYS A 31 18.50 -2.86 -7.07
C CYS A 31 19.18 -1.61 -6.49
N GLY A 32 19.74 -1.67 -5.28
CA GLY A 32 20.48 -0.58 -4.66
C GLY A 32 19.67 0.37 -3.78
N ALA A 33 18.38 0.09 -3.52
CA ALA A 33 17.56 0.94 -2.68
C ALA A 33 17.88 0.80 -1.18
N GLU A 34 17.80 1.90 -0.45
CA GLU A 34 17.66 1.87 1.00
C GLU A 34 16.20 1.52 1.34
N VAL A 35 15.94 0.34 1.89
CA VAL A 35 14.60 -0.09 2.27
C VAL A 35 14.40 0.04 3.77
N VAL A 36 13.48 0.92 4.17
CA VAL A 36 12.95 1.01 5.53
C VAL A 36 11.76 0.07 5.64
N ALA A 37 11.97 -1.06 6.30
CA ALA A 37 10.96 -2.09 6.47
C ALA A 37 10.15 -1.84 7.75
N ASP A 38 8.82 -1.83 7.64
CA ASP A 38 7.89 -1.71 8.77
C ASP A 38 6.91 -2.88 8.78
N ASN A 39 6.65 -3.43 9.98
CA ASN A 39 5.80 -4.61 10.17
C ASN A 39 4.61 -4.34 11.10
N ARG A 40 4.38 -3.09 11.50
CA ARG A 40 3.22 -2.75 12.33
C ARG A 40 1.91 -2.94 11.57
N ASP A 41 0.86 -3.23 12.30
CA ASP A 41 -0.49 -3.09 11.75
C ASP A 41 -0.93 -1.61 11.72
N PHE A 42 -1.97 -1.33 10.94
CA PHE A 42 -2.52 0.01 10.78
C PHE A 42 -3.97 0.11 11.27
N LEU A 43 -4.34 -0.72 12.24
CA LEU A 43 -5.66 -0.68 12.88
C LEU A 43 -5.82 0.60 13.72
N ASP A 44 -4.75 1.03 14.42
CA ASP A 44 -4.72 2.36 15.04
C ASP A 44 -4.73 3.45 13.94
N PRO A 45 -5.77 4.32 13.90
CA PRO A 45 -5.84 5.39 12.92
C PRO A 45 -4.63 6.34 12.92
N LYS A 46 -3.89 6.42 14.01
CA LYS A 46 -2.68 7.26 14.14
C LYS A 46 -1.40 6.55 13.72
N ALA A 47 -1.42 5.23 13.51
CA ALA A 47 -0.22 4.46 13.18
C ALA A 47 0.49 4.96 11.91
N PRO A 48 -0.20 5.27 10.78
CA PRO A 48 0.46 5.84 9.62
C PRO A 48 1.18 7.14 9.90
N GLN A 49 0.54 8.07 10.62
CA GLN A 49 1.17 9.37 10.94
C GLN A 49 2.40 9.20 11.85
N LYS A 50 2.32 8.31 12.85
CA LYS A 50 3.46 7.99 13.73
C LYS A 50 4.62 7.41 12.93
N LEU A 51 4.34 6.43 12.06
CA LEU A 51 5.36 5.81 11.20
C LEU A 51 6.07 6.85 10.33
N ILE A 52 5.32 7.72 9.64
CA ILE A 52 5.91 8.74 8.78
C ILE A 52 6.78 9.72 9.57
N ALA A 53 6.35 10.12 10.76
CA ALA A 53 7.14 10.98 11.65
C ALA A 53 8.45 10.33 12.12
N GLU A 54 8.41 9.02 12.43
CA GLU A 54 9.58 8.25 12.85
C GLU A 54 10.59 8.03 11.71
N VAL A 55 10.09 7.71 10.52
CA VAL A 55 10.93 7.41 9.33
C VAL A 55 11.54 8.68 8.73
N GLY A 56 10.83 9.79 8.78
CA GLY A 56 11.25 11.04 8.15
C GLY A 56 11.11 11.03 6.64
N SER A 57 12.09 11.56 5.91
CA SER A 57 12.02 11.69 4.45
C SER A 57 12.30 10.38 3.73
N PHE A 58 11.54 10.10 2.68
CA PHE A 58 11.73 8.98 1.74
C PHE A 58 11.18 9.35 0.35
N ASP A 59 11.60 8.62 -0.68
CA ASP A 59 11.20 8.86 -2.07
C ASP A 59 9.93 8.09 -2.45
N VAL A 60 9.80 6.87 -1.95
CA VAL A 60 8.71 5.95 -2.30
C VAL A 60 8.07 5.39 -1.04
N LEU A 61 6.73 5.47 -0.99
CA LEU A 61 5.91 4.69 -0.06
C LEU A 61 5.38 3.47 -0.81
N LEU A 62 5.79 2.27 -0.41
CA LEU A 62 5.30 1.02 -0.94
C LEU A 62 4.33 0.39 0.06
N LEU A 63 3.04 0.48 -0.25
CA LEU A 63 1.95 -0.04 0.55
C LEU A 63 1.69 -1.51 0.20
N ASN A 64 2.25 -2.42 0.99
CA ASN A 64 1.99 -3.86 0.92
C ASN A 64 0.86 -4.22 1.90
N LEU A 65 -0.34 -3.65 1.68
CA LEU A 65 -1.51 -3.87 2.53
C LEU A 65 -2.30 -5.07 2.02
N GLY A 66 -2.22 -6.18 2.72
CA GLY A 66 -2.93 -7.39 2.35
C GLY A 66 -3.16 -8.32 3.52
N VAL A 67 -4.19 -9.12 3.40
CA VAL A 67 -4.47 -10.27 4.26
C VAL A 67 -4.74 -11.48 3.36
N PRO A 68 -4.63 -12.72 3.86
CA PRO A 68 -4.99 -13.90 3.08
C PRO A 68 -6.40 -13.80 2.53
N ALA A 69 -6.58 -14.16 1.25
CA ALA A 69 -7.92 -14.17 0.65
C ALA A 69 -8.75 -15.29 1.28
N PRO A 70 -9.96 -14.99 1.78
CA PRO A 70 -10.87 -16.00 2.28
C PRO A 70 -11.38 -16.90 1.16
N SER A 71 -12.01 -18.03 1.51
CA SER A 71 -12.73 -18.89 0.57
C SER A 71 -14.18 -19.08 1.07
N THR A 72 -14.94 -17.99 1.08
CA THR A 72 -16.29 -17.91 1.63
C THR A 72 -17.29 -17.67 0.48
N PRO A 73 -18.39 -18.48 0.36
CA PRO A 73 -19.47 -18.17 -0.55
C PRO A 73 -20.05 -16.80 -0.30
N ALA A 74 -20.52 -16.12 -1.33
CA ALA A 74 -20.97 -14.73 -1.22
C ALA A 74 -22.19 -14.55 -0.27
N ASP A 75 -23.03 -15.57 -0.17
CA ASP A 75 -24.19 -15.62 0.72
C ASP A 75 -23.86 -16.02 2.17
N GLN A 76 -22.57 -16.30 2.45
CA GLN A 76 -22.08 -16.69 3.77
C GLN A 76 -20.99 -15.73 4.30
N VAL A 77 -20.74 -14.63 3.59
CA VAL A 77 -19.79 -13.60 4.06
C VAL A 77 -20.43 -12.87 5.24
N GLU A 78 -19.78 -12.99 6.40
CA GLU A 78 -20.20 -12.30 7.62
C GLU A 78 -19.60 -10.90 7.70
N ASP A 79 -20.22 -10.04 8.51
CA ASP A 79 -19.77 -8.66 8.71
C ASP A 79 -18.35 -8.58 9.29
N GLU A 80 -17.96 -9.58 10.09
CA GLU A 80 -16.62 -9.71 10.65
C GLU A 80 -15.56 -9.92 9.58
N GLU A 81 -15.79 -10.80 8.62
CA GLU A 81 -14.89 -11.03 7.47
C GLU A 81 -14.78 -9.78 6.62
N TRP A 82 -15.92 -9.18 6.28
CA TRP A 82 -15.98 -7.93 5.51
C TRP A 82 -15.21 -6.82 6.21
N GLY A 83 -15.53 -6.56 7.48
CA GLY A 83 -14.91 -5.52 8.28
C GLY A 83 -13.40 -5.74 8.48
N LEU A 84 -12.96 -6.98 8.66
CA LEU A 84 -11.52 -7.31 8.78
C LEU A 84 -10.76 -6.90 7.53
N LEU A 85 -11.25 -7.29 6.35
CA LEU A 85 -10.60 -6.98 5.08
C LEU A 85 -10.50 -5.46 4.84
N PHE A 86 -11.59 -4.73 5.08
CA PHE A 86 -11.59 -3.29 4.90
C PHE A 86 -10.70 -2.57 5.91
N ARG A 87 -10.73 -2.97 7.19
CA ARG A 87 -9.86 -2.38 8.22
C ARG A 87 -8.36 -2.52 7.92
N HIS A 88 -7.95 -3.67 7.38
CA HIS A 88 -6.54 -3.92 7.08
C HIS A 88 -6.10 -3.38 5.72
N MET A 89 -6.97 -3.37 4.73
CA MET A 89 -6.58 -3.12 3.34
C MET A 89 -7.02 -1.76 2.81
N VAL A 90 -8.12 -1.21 3.31
CA VAL A 90 -8.74 0.02 2.76
C VAL A 90 -8.61 1.20 3.71
N ASP A 91 -8.99 1.05 4.98
CA ASP A 91 -8.97 2.12 5.96
C ASP A 91 -7.60 2.80 6.15
N PRO A 92 -6.45 2.11 6.03
CA PRO A 92 -5.15 2.77 6.11
C PRO A 92 -4.86 3.75 4.98
N LEU A 93 -5.47 3.58 3.80
CA LEU A 93 -5.15 4.36 2.60
C LEU A 93 -5.33 5.88 2.79
N PRO A 94 -6.51 6.40 3.18
CA PRO A 94 -6.68 7.83 3.39
C PRO A 94 -5.84 8.35 4.55
N ARG A 95 -5.48 7.50 5.52
CA ARG A 95 -4.60 7.86 6.64
C ARG A 95 -3.16 8.06 6.16
N PHE A 96 -2.65 7.19 5.29
CA PHE A 96 -1.36 7.37 4.62
C PHE A 96 -1.36 8.59 3.71
N ALA A 97 -2.41 8.80 2.90
CA ALA A 97 -2.49 9.97 2.04
C ALA A 97 -2.35 11.27 2.85
N ARG A 98 -3.09 11.41 3.95
CA ARG A 98 -2.97 12.58 4.85
C ARG A 98 -1.58 12.75 5.45
N ALA A 99 -0.88 11.64 5.71
CA ALA A 99 0.43 11.68 6.33
C ALA A 99 1.56 12.05 5.34
N VAL A 100 1.44 11.68 4.05
CA VAL A 100 2.56 11.82 3.10
C VAL A 100 2.36 12.86 2.02
N LEU A 101 1.12 13.03 1.49
CA LEU A 101 0.88 13.89 0.33
C LEU A 101 1.25 15.36 0.56
N PRO A 102 0.98 15.98 1.73
CA PRO A 102 1.37 17.36 1.94
C PRO A 102 2.87 17.60 1.74
N ALA A 103 3.71 16.75 2.31
CA ALA A 103 5.17 16.86 2.19
C ALA A 103 5.67 16.51 0.78
N MET A 104 5.10 15.48 0.15
CA MET A 104 5.47 15.08 -1.21
C MET A 104 5.10 16.17 -2.24
N THR A 105 3.93 16.76 -2.15
CA THR A 105 3.50 17.83 -3.04
C THR A 105 4.27 19.12 -2.82
N ALA A 106 4.57 19.47 -1.57
CA ALA A 106 5.36 20.66 -1.25
C ALA A 106 6.78 20.60 -1.83
N ARG A 107 7.41 19.42 -1.83
CA ARG A 107 8.75 19.24 -2.42
C ARG A 107 8.74 18.92 -3.92
N GLY A 108 7.56 18.75 -4.53
CA GLY A 108 7.40 18.48 -5.95
C GLY A 108 7.87 17.09 -6.41
N HIS A 109 8.05 16.13 -5.51
CA HIS A 109 8.40 14.76 -5.86
C HIS A 109 7.96 13.75 -4.78
N GLY A 110 7.63 12.55 -5.23
CA GLY A 110 7.27 11.41 -4.39
C GLY A 110 6.53 10.35 -5.20
N LYS A 111 6.55 9.13 -4.69
CA LYS A 111 5.81 8.04 -5.31
C LYS A 111 5.10 7.21 -4.25
N ILE A 112 3.84 6.87 -4.51
CA ILE A 112 3.08 5.90 -3.73
C ILE A 112 2.81 4.70 -4.64
N VAL A 113 3.20 3.53 -4.21
CA VAL A 113 2.94 2.27 -4.91
C VAL A 113 2.10 1.39 -4.01
N LEU A 114 0.97 0.93 -4.51
CA LEU A 114 0.09 0.00 -3.79
C LEU A 114 0.15 -1.37 -4.43
N MET A 115 0.43 -2.40 -3.64
CA MET A 115 0.39 -3.78 -4.09
C MET A 115 -1.05 -4.24 -4.29
N GLY A 116 -1.47 -4.30 -5.53
CA GLY A 116 -2.82 -4.69 -5.92
C GLY A 116 -3.03 -6.20 -6.10
N SER A 117 -4.15 -6.55 -6.69
CA SER A 117 -4.50 -7.93 -7.07
C SER A 117 -5.35 -7.93 -8.32
N ALA A 118 -5.20 -8.96 -9.16
CA ALA A 118 -6.07 -9.19 -10.30
C ALA A 118 -7.55 -9.38 -9.91
N SER A 119 -7.82 -9.74 -8.65
CA SER A 119 -9.18 -9.82 -8.12
C SER A 119 -9.93 -8.48 -8.09
N ALA A 120 -9.21 -7.36 -8.14
CA ALA A 120 -9.80 -6.02 -8.29
C ALA A 120 -10.44 -5.81 -9.67
N LEU A 121 -9.93 -6.50 -10.69
CA LEU A 121 -10.36 -6.32 -12.09
C LEU A 121 -11.45 -7.30 -12.53
N ARG A 122 -11.39 -8.53 -12.03
CA ARG A 122 -12.27 -9.61 -12.53
C ARG A 122 -13.00 -10.40 -11.45
N GLY A 123 -12.82 -10.01 -10.19
CA GLY A 123 -13.34 -10.79 -9.07
C GLY A 123 -12.63 -12.13 -8.89
N MET A 124 -12.84 -12.75 -7.74
CA MET A 124 -12.36 -14.09 -7.45
C MET A 124 -13.49 -14.91 -6.84
N LYS A 125 -13.72 -16.11 -7.36
CA LYS A 125 -14.77 -17.02 -6.86
C LYS A 125 -14.53 -17.28 -5.38
N ARG A 126 -15.59 -17.25 -4.58
CA ARG A 126 -15.60 -17.46 -3.13
C ARG A 126 -14.73 -16.46 -2.33
N ALA A 127 -14.48 -15.27 -2.87
CA ALA A 127 -13.73 -14.21 -2.23
C ALA A 127 -14.28 -12.81 -2.62
N SER A 128 -15.60 -12.66 -2.53
CA SER A 128 -16.27 -11.41 -2.89
C SER A 128 -15.84 -10.24 -2.02
N SER A 129 -15.71 -10.44 -0.71
CA SER A 129 -15.20 -9.47 0.27
C SER A 129 -13.78 -9.02 -0.05
N TYR A 130 -12.88 -9.96 -0.34
CA TYR A 130 -11.50 -9.65 -0.74
C TYR A 130 -11.45 -8.90 -2.08
N SER A 131 -12.22 -9.32 -3.07
CA SER A 131 -12.28 -8.66 -4.38
C SER A 131 -12.82 -7.24 -4.26
N ALA A 132 -13.80 -7.00 -3.39
CA ALA A 132 -14.33 -5.68 -3.09
C ALA A 132 -13.26 -4.77 -2.45
N ALA A 133 -12.53 -5.26 -1.45
CA ALA A 133 -11.45 -4.51 -0.82
C ALA A 133 -10.33 -4.18 -1.81
N ARG A 134 -9.93 -5.12 -2.67
CA ARG A 134 -8.95 -4.89 -3.75
C ARG A 134 -9.47 -3.91 -4.81
N GLY A 135 -10.75 -3.98 -5.15
CA GLY A 135 -11.39 -2.99 -6.03
C GLY A 135 -11.40 -1.58 -5.44
N ALA A 136 -11.67 -1.46 -4.14
CA ALA A 136 -11.58 -0.19 -3.42
C ALA A 136 -10.16 0.39 -3.45
N GLN A 137 -9.13 -0.45 -3.26
CA GLN A 137 -7.73 -0.06 -3.39
C GLN A 137 -7.40 0.49 -4.79
N LEU A 138 -7.85 -0.18 -5.84
CA LEU A 138 -7.63 0.23 -7.23
C LEU A 138 -8.30 1.59 -7.52
N ALA A 139 -9.57 1.74 -7.15
CA ALA A 139 -10.29 2.99 -7.34
C ALA A 139 -9.65 4.16 -6.58
N TRP A 140 -9.16 3.89 -5.35
CA TRP A 140 -8.45 4.88 -4.55
C TRP A 140 -7.16 5.36 -5.23
N VAL A 141 -6.33 4.45 -5.74
CA VAL A 141 -5.10 4.78 -6.48
C VAL A 141 -5.40 5.68 -7.68
N GLN A 142 -6.41 5.33 -8.47
CA GLN A 142 -6.81 6.10 -9.64
C GLN A 142 -7.28 7.53 -9.27
N ALA A 143 -8.10 7.64 -8.23
CA ALA A 143 -8.61 8.93 -7.77
C ALA A 143 -7.50 9.83 -7.23
N VAL A 144 -6.65 9.31 -6.33
CA VAL A 144 -5.55 10.09 -5.75
C VAL A 144 -4.50 10.43 -6.81
N GLY A 145 -4.21 9.52 -7.74
CA GLY A 145 -3.32 9.79 -8.86
C GLY A 145 -3.80 10.96 -9.72
N ALA A 146 -5.10 11.05 -9.99
CA ALA A 146 -5.70 12.18 -10.69
C ALA A 146 -5.60 13.49 -9.89
N GLU A 147 -5.81 13.46 -8.58
CA GLU A 147 -5.71 14.64 -7.70
C GLU A 147 -4.30 15.24 -7.62
N VAL A 148 -3.28 14.40 -7.70
CA VAL A 148 -1.87 14.85 -7.61
C VAL A 148 -1.19 15.00 -8.96
N ALA A 149 -1.92 14.81 -10.07
CA ALA A 149 -1.40 15.00 -11.41
C ALA A 149 -0.81 16.42 -11.58
N GLY A 150 0.40 16.50 -12.13
CA GLY A 150 1.11 17.78 -12.29
C GLY A 150 1.80 18.34 -11.04
N LYS A 151 1.64 17.68 -9.88
CA LYS A 151 2.28 18.11 -8.61
C LYS A 151 3.62 17.40 -8.32
N GLY A 152 4.18 16.68 -9.30
CA GLY A 152 5.43 15.92 -9.14
C GLY A 152 5.29 14.64 -8.32
N VAL A 153 4.09 14.26 -7.92
CA VAL A 153 3.79 13.02 -7.18
C VAL A 153 3.12 12.01 -8.10
N GLN A 154 3.50 10.76 -7.98
CA GLN A 154 2.90 9.62 -8.71
C GLN A 154 2.23 8.66 -7.71
N VAL A 155 1.05 8.15 -8.08
CA VAL A 155 0.32 7.15 -7.31
C VAL A 155 -0.11 6.01 -8.21
#